data_5b584747f82ab05ed487c94d2092d993
#
_entry.id   5b584747f82ab05ed487c94d2092d993
#
_cell.length_a   1.000
_cell.length_b   1.000
_cell.length_c   1.000
_cell.angle_alpha   90.00
_cell.angle_beta   90.00
_cell.angle_gamma   90.00
#
_symmetry.space_group_name_H-M   'P 1'
#
loop_
_entity.id
_entity.type
_entity.pdbx_description
1 polymer ?
#
loop_
_entity_poly.entity_id
_entity_poly.type
_entity_poly.pdbx_seq_one_letter_code
_entity_poly.pdbx_strand_id
1 'polypeptide(L)'
;MTATESAPTEVAARLADRFDEDGLAYALGGALALGAWGVPRTTTDVDIAVFVAEPELNKLLDSVERAGAMVDRAEARRSVAKTGFLVAHLGRTRLDLFIAHHPWHADMHARRRLLPTPDGRQRWFLSLEDTALAKLLYARPKDIQDLEHLFAVQRSRLDLAYLRRWLSAMVPAQDTRLRTLEELARRFIAG
;
A
#
# COMPACT_ATOMS: atom_id res chain seq x y z
N MET A 1 26.02 -8.71 21.07
CA MET A 1 25.04 -7.61 21.03
C MET A 1 24.00 -7.99 20.01
N THR A 2 22.84 -8.48 20.47
CA THR A 2 21.70 -8.76 19.59
C THR A 2 21.15 -7.41 19.12
N ALA A 3 21.29 -7.12 17.82
CA ALA A 3 20.64 -5.96 17.23
C ALA A 3 19.14 -6.05 17.56
N THR A 4 18.62 -5.08 18.27
CA THR A 4 17.17 -4.96 18.52
C THR A 4 16.50 -4.95 17.16
N GLU A 5 15.65 -5.94 16.92
CA GLU A 5 14.93 -6.10 15.65
C GLU A 5 13.96 -4.92 15.51
N SER A 6 14.16 -4.08 14.50
CA SER A 6 13.28 -2.93 14.26
C SER A 6 11.87 -3.39 13.89
N ALA A 7 10.88 -2.81 14.54
CA ALA A 7 9.48 -3.09 14.22
C ALA A 7 9.16 -2.65 12.78
N PRO A 8 8.22 -3.31 12.08
CA PRO A 8 7.82 -2.90 10.71
C PRO A 8 7.43 -1.42 10.59
N THR A 9 6.87 -0.84 11.64
CA THR A 9 6.57 0.60 11.71
C THR A 9 7.82 1.48 11.69
N GLU A 10 8.90 1.07 12.38
CA GLU A 10 10.18 1.78 12.38
C GLU A 10 10.87 1.65 11.01
N VAL A 11 10.80 0.45 10.42
CA VAL A 11 11.31 0.19 9.07
C VAL A 11 10.60 1.05 8.04
N ALA A 12 9.26 1.12 8.10
CA ALA A 12 8.45 1.97 7.23
C ALA A 12 8.79 3.46 7.42
N ALA A 13 8.97 3.90 8.66
CA ALA A 13 9.36 5.27 8.98
C ALA A 13 10.71 5.62 8.34
N ARG A 14 11.71 4.75 8.48
CA ARG A 14 13.05 4.93 7.92
C ARG A 14 13.05 5.02 6.39
N LEU A 15 12.25 4.19 5.72
CA LEU A 15 12.09 4.25 4.27
C LEU A 15 11.36 5.52 3.83
N ALA A 16 10.29 5.88 4.51
CA ALA A 16 9.54 7.10 4.24
C ALA A 16 10.41 8.35 4.35
N ASP A 17 11.19 8.46 5.44
CA ASP A 17 12.13 9.57 5.65
C ASP A 17 13.17 9.62 4.51
N ARG A 18 13.72 8.47 4.09
CA ARG A 18 14.67 8.39 2.98
C ARG A 18 14.04 8.80 1.66
N PHE A 19 12.81 8.37 1.38
CA PHE A 19 12.10 8.73 0.16
C PHE A 19 11.78 10.23 0.10
N ASP A 20 11.40 10.83 1.23
CA ASP A 20 11.20 12.28 1.33
C ASP A 20 12.51 13.05 1.07
N GLU A 21 13.65 12.62 1.65
CA GLU A 21 14.96 13.24 1.43
C GLU A 21 15.43 13.12 -0.04
N ASP A 22 15.13 12.02 -0.69
CA ASP A 22 15.50 11.76 -2.09
C ASP A 22 14.48 12.31 -3.10
N GLY A 23 13.39 12.92 -2.63
CA GLY A 23 12.31 13.46 -3.47
C GLY A 23 11.59 12.37 -4.27
N LEU A 24 11.39 11.19 -3.66
CA LEU A 24 10.60 10.10 -4.21
C LEU A 24 9.18 10.16 -3.67
N ALA A 25 8.20 10.22 -4.55
CA ALA A 25 6.80 10.18 -4.15
C ALA A 25 6.40 8.74 -3.78
N TYR A 26 5.79 8.58 -2.59
CA TYR A 26 5.37 7.28 -2.06
C TYR A 26 4.05 7.37 -1.31
N ALA A 27 3.49 6.21 -0.97
CA ALA A 27 2.43 6.05 0.00
C ALA A 27 2.55 4.70 0.73
N LEU A 28 2.50 4.71 2.05
CA LEU A 28 2.42 3.50 2.87
C LEU A 28 1.07 2.82 2.66
N GLY A 29 1.09 1.51 2.47
CA GLY A 29 -0.06 0.67 2.17
C GLY A 29 -0.32 -0.40 3.22
N GLY A 30 -0.99 -1.47 2.80
CA GLY A 30 -1.19 -2.69 3.56
C GLY A 30 -1.76 -2.50 4.95
N ALA A 31 -1.15 -3.18 5.93
CA ALA A 31 -1.57 -3.10 7.33
C ALA A 31 -1.32 -1.73 7.96
N LEU A 32 -0.28 -1.01 7.52
CA LEU A 32 0.03 0.33 8.03
C LEU A 32 -1.06 1.34 7.63
N ALA A 33 -1.51 1.29 6.36
CA ALA A 33 -2.62 2.12 5.92
C ALA A 33 -3.94 1.76 6.64
N LEU A 34 -4.22 0.47 6.85
CA LEU A 34 -5.38 0.05 7.66
C LEU A 34 -5.33 0.65 9.05
N GLY A 35 -4.16 0.60 9.72
CA GLY A 35 -3.97 1.22 11.03
C GLY A 35 -4.25 2.72 11.03
N ALA A 36 -3.75 3.44 10.02
CA ALA A 36 -4.00 4.87 9.83
C ALA A 36 -5.49 5.18 9.60
N TRP A 37 -6.24 4.25 9.00
CA TRP A 37 -7.70 4.34 8.80
C TRP A 37 -8.53 3.74 9.93
N GLY A 38 -7.93 3.47 11.11
CA GLY A 38 -8.64 3.04 12.31
C GLY A 38 -8.87 1.52 12.42
N VAL A 39 -8.18 0.71 11.64
CA VAL A 39 -8.22 -0.76 11.70
C VAL A 39 -6.81 -1.32 11.95
N PRO A 40 -6.22 -1.08 13.13
CA PRO A 40 -4.87 -1.53 13.44
C PRO A 40 -4.81 -3.06 13.54
N ARG A 41 -3.77 -3.64 12.94
CA ARG A 41 -3.39 -5.05 13.12
C ARG A 41 -1.88 -5.22 13.06
N THR A 42 -1.39 -6.32 13.57
CA THR A 42 0.03 -6.69 13.46
C THR A 42 0.40 -7.02 12.01
N THR A 43 1.63 -6.69 11.64
CA THR A 43 2.23 -7.07 10.36
C THR A 43 3.70 -7.41 10.53
N THR A 44 4.25 -8.20 9.62
CA THR A 44 5.68 -8.54 9.52
C THR A 44 6.33 -7.95 8.27
N ASP A 45 5.52 -7.37 7.41
CA ASP A 45 5.88 -6.81 6.12
C ASP A 45 5.48 -5.32 6.02
N VAL A 46 6.10 -4.61 5.12
CA VAL A 46 5.82 -3.20 4.82
C VAL A 46 5.47 -3.09 3.34
N ASP A 47 4.24 -2.70 3.06
CA ASP A 47 3.72 -2.42 1.72
C ASP A 47 3.90 -0.93 1.40
N ILE A 48 4.53 -0.58 0.28
CA ILE A 48 4.74 0.80 -0.16
C ILE A 48 4.44 0.93 -1.64
N ALA A 49 3.51 1.80 -2.01
CA ALA A 49 3.38 2.26 -3.38
C ALA A 49 4.41 3.37 -3.63
N VAL A 50 5.19 3.26 -4.71
CA VAL A 50 6.18 4.26 -5.09
C VAL A 50 5.84 4.79 -6.47
N PHE A 51 5.71 6.11 -6.58
CA PHE A 51 5.22 6.78 -7.79
C PHE A 51 6.38 7.30 -8.62
N VAL A 52 7.18 6.39 -9.14
CA VAL A 52 8.32 6.66 -10.04
C VAL A 52 8.05 6.08 -11.42
N ALA A 53 8.56 6.73 -12.45
CA ALA A 53 8.58 6.16 -13.79
C ALA A 53 9.69 5.12 -13.93
N GLU A 54 9.57 4.20 -14.89
CA GLU A 54 10.56 3.14 -15.12
C GLU A 54 12.01 3.64 -15.26
N PRO A 55 12.30 4.77 -15.95
CA PRO A 55 13.66 5.31 -16.02
C PRO A 55 14.25 5.73 -14.64
N GLU A 56 13.40 6.00 -13.65
CA GLU A 56 13.81 6.40 -12.30
C GLU A 56 14.02 5.19 -11.36
N LEU A 57 13.82 3.96 -11.83
CA LEU A 57 13.95 2.75 -11.01
C LEU A 57 15.33 2.67 -10.32
N ASN A 58 16.40 3.13 -10.98
CA ASN A 58 17.72 3.14 -10.35
C ASN A 58 17.78 4.09 -9.14
N LYS A 59 17.17 5.27 -9.24
CA LYS A 59 17.05 6.21 -8.12
C LYS A 59 16.32 5.60 -6.94
N LEU A 60 15.25 4.85 -7.20
CA LEU A 60 14.52 4.12 -6.16
C LEU A 60 15.40 3.04 -5.51
N LEU A 61 16.09 2.21 -6.30
CA LEU A 61 16.96 1.15 -5.77
C LEU A 61 18.10 1.73 -4.92
N ASP A 62 18.72 2.84 -5.36
CA ASP A 62 19.74 3.56 -4.61
C ASP A 62 19.17 4.08 -3.27
N SER A 63 17.94 4.60 -3.27
CA SER A 63 17.27 5.11 -2.08
C SER A 63 16.97 3.98 -1.08
N VAL A 64 16.47 2.84 -1.56
CA VAL A 64 16.20 1.63 -0.76
C VAL A 64 17.47 1.13 -0.09
N GLU A 65 18.59 1.06 -0.83
CA GLU A 65 19.88 0.64 -0.28
C GLU A 65 20.46 1.65 0.72
N ARG A 66 20.32 2.96 0.45
CA ARG A 66 20.71 4.01 1.42
C ARG A 66 19.89 3.96 2.71
N ALA A 67 18.63 3.51 2.64
CA ALA A 67 17.85 3.22 3.84
C ALA A 67 18.38 2.01 4.62
N GLY A 68 19.36 1.27 4.08
CA GLY A 68 19.95 0.08 4.68
C GLY A 68 19.22 -1.23 4.34
N ALA A 69 18.32 -1.20 3.38
CA ALA A 69 17.67 -2.41 2.90
C ALA A 69 18.55 -3.12 1.85
N MET A 70 18.40 -4.43 1.76
CA MET A 70 19.04 -5.28 0.76
C MET A 70 18.04 -5.53 -0.37
N VAL A 71 18.48 -5.36 -1.61
CA VAL A 71 17.71 -5.65 -2.81
C VAL A 71 18.58 -6.32 -3.88
N ASP A 72 18.09 -7.37 -4.49
CA ASP A 72 18.69 -7.91 -5.71
C ASP A 72 18.27 -7.01 -6.89
N ARG A 73 19.16 -6.15 -7.34
CA ARG A 73 18.88 -5.17 -8.41
C ARG A 73 18.52 -5.83 -9.73
N ALA A 74 19.12 -6.97 -10.05
CA ALA A 74 18.85 -7.67 -11.31
C ALA A 74 17.44 -8.29 -11.27
N GLU A 75 17.10 -8.94 -10.18
CA GLU A 75 15.75 -9.49 -9.95
C GLU A 75 14.72 -8.36 -9.87
N ALA A 76 14.99 -7.28 -9.14
CA ALA A 76 14.10 -6.12 -9.02
C ALA A 76 13.74 -5.56 -10.40
N ARG A 77 14.71 -5.36 -11.30
CA ARG A 77 14.44 -4.88 -12.66
C ARG A 77 13.56 -5.85 -13.46
N ARG A 78 13.86 -7.16 -13.41
CA ARG A 78 13.03 -8.17 -14.10
C ARG A 78 11.61 -8.19 -13.57
N SER A 79 11.46 -8.15 -12.24
CA SER A 79 10.16 -8.19 -11.58
C SER A 79 9.33 -6.94 -11.88
N VAL A 80 9.92 -5.76 -11.78
CA VAL A 80 9.25 -4.48 -12.09
C VAL A 80 8.79 -4.46 -13.55
N ALA A 81 9.64 -4.82 -14.50
CA ALA A 81 9.28 -4.86 -15.93
C ALA A 81 8.11 -5.83 -16.21
N LYS A 82 8.01 -6.93 -15.44
CA LYS A 82 6.96 -7.95 -15.63
C LYS A 82 5.66 -7.63 -14.86
N THR A 83 5.75 -7.10 -13.65
CA THR A 83 4.64 -7.04 -12.70
C THR A 83 4.46 -5.68 -12.02
N GLY A 84 5.37 -4.72 -12.21
CA GLY A 84 5.36 -3.47 -11.47
C GLY A 84 5.66 -3.60 -9.98
N PHE A 85 6.32 -4.70 -9.57
CA PHE A 85 6.51 -5.04 -8.17
C PHE A 85 7.95 -5.49 -7.90
N LEU A 86 8.51 -5.10 -6.76
CA LEU A 86 9.80 -5.62 -6.30
C LEU A 86 9.78 -5.90 -4.80
N VAL A 87 10.68 -6.78 -4.36
CA VAL A 87 10.89 -7.14 -2.97
C VAL A 87 12.28 -6.69 -2.53
N ALA A 88 12.36 -6.11 -1.36
CA ALA A 88 13.61 -5.84 -0.63
C ALA A 88 13.48 -6.30 0.83
N HIS A 89 14.56 -6.28 1.58
CA HIS A 89 14.55 -6.66 2.99
C HIS A 89 15.37 -5.66 3.82
N LEU A 90 14.84 -5.25 4.96
CA LEU A 90 15.60 -4.52 5.97
C LEU A 90 15.61 -5.33 7.26
N GLY A 91 16.75 -5.94 7.55
CA GLY A 91 16.83 -6.98 8.58
C GLY A 91 15.93 -8.17 8.22
N ARG A 92 14.98 -8.51 9.10
CA ARG A 92 13.97 -9.57 8.85
C ARG A 92 12.68 -9.06 8.25
N THR A 93 12.48 -7.74 8.18
CA THR A 93 11.27 -7.14 7.62
C THR A 93 11.33 -7.20 6.09
N ARG A 94 10.32 -7.81 5.50
CA ARG A 94 10.10 -7.80 4.06
C ARG A 94 9.47 -6.47 3.62
N LEU A 95 9.96 -5.93 2.53
CA LEU A 95 9.50 -4.71 1.89
C LEU A 95 8.88 -5.06 0.55
N ASP A 96 7.61 -4.80 0.40
CA ASP A 96 6.84 -4.99 -0.83
C ASP A 96 6.64 -3.62 -1.49
N LEU A 97 7.41 -3.34 -2.57
CA LEU A 97 7.34 -2.06 -3.26
C LEU A 97 6.58 -2.21 -4.58
N PHE A 98 5.51 -1.44 -4.72
CA PHE A 98 4.63 -1.41 -5.89
C PHE A 98 4.96 -0.17 -6.73
N ILE A 99 5.39 -0.39 -7.98
CA ILE A 99 5.84 0.66 -8.87
C ILE A 99 4.70 1.04 -9.82
N ALA A 100 4.55 2.33 -10.07
CA ALA A 100 3.50 2.84 -10.94
C ALA A 100 3.63 2.31 -12.38
N HIS A 101 2.68 1.46 -12.81
CA HIS A 101 2.61 0.93 -14.18
C HIS A 101 1.16 0.78 -14.71
N HIS A 102 0.17 1.16 -13.91
CA HIS A 102 -1.25 1.10 -14.28
C HIS A 102 -1.89 2.49 -14.10
N PRO A 103 -2.86 2.90 -14.91
CA PRO A 103 -3.54 4.21 -14.79
C PRO A 103 -4.09 4.52 -13.38
N TRP A 104 -4.51 3.49 -12.63
CA TRP A 104 -4.92 3.64 -11.23
C TRP A 104 -3.84 4.27 -10.35
N HIS A 105 -2.55 4.04 -10.62
CA HIS A 105 -1.47 4.59 -9.80
C HIS A 105 -1.41 6.13 -9.86
N ALA A 106 -1.85 6.75 -10.97
CA ALA A 106 -1.96 8.20 -11.05
C ALA A 106 -3.03 8.76 -10.08
N ASP A 107 -4.21 8.11 -10.04
CA ASP A 107 -5.25 8.45 -9.08
C ASP A 107 -4.80 8.18 -7.64
N MET A 108 -4.16 7.05 -7.40
CA MET A 108 -3.57 6.67 -6.10
C MET A 108 -2.56 7.74 -5.60
N HIS A 109 -1.67 8.19 -6.48
CA HIS A 109 -0.72 9.27 -6.18
C HIS A 109 -1.43 10.57 -5.81
N ALA A 110 -2.42 10.99 -6.60
CA ALA A 110 -3.18 12.22 -6.36
C ALA A 110 -4.05 12.15 -5.09
N ARG A 111 -4.54 10.97 -4.74
CA ARG A 111 -5.45 10.75 -3.60
C ARG A 111 -4.75 10.37 -2.30
N ARG A 112 -3.44 10.09 -2.30
CA ARG A 112 -2.70 9.77 -1.07
C ARG A 112 -2.93 10.83 0.01
N ARG A 113 -2.82 10.44 1.28
CA ARG A 113 -3.09 11.30 2.43
C ARG A 113 -1.86 11.42 3.31
N LEU A 114 -1.55 12.66 3.70
CA LEU A 114 -0.52 12.95 4.69
C LEU A 114 -1.18 12.83 6.07
N LEU A 115 -0.79 11.81 6.83
CA LEU A 115 -1.40 11.47 8.11
C LEU A 115 -0.34 11.43 9.22
N PRO A 116 -0.71 11.77 10.47
CA PRO A 116 0.20 11.71 11.60
C PRO A 116 0.57 10.26 11.93
N THR A 117 1.81 10.05 12.35
CA THR A 117 2.34 8.77 12.83
C THR A 117 2.72 8.86 14.31
N PRO A 118 2.81 7.71 15.03
CA PRO A 118 3.05 7.71 16.49
C PRO A 118 4.34 8.40 16.93
N ASP A 119 5.31 8.55 16.04
CA ASP A 119 6.57 9.27 16.30
C ASP A 119 6.46 10.81 16.15
N GLY A 120 5.23 11.32 15.97
CA GLY A 120 4.93 12.75 15.84
C GLY A 120 5.19 13.35 14.46
N ARG A 121 5.62 12.55 13.49
CA ARG A 121 5.79 13.00 12.10
C ARG A 121 4.52 12.80 11.28
N GLN A 122 4.50 13.35 10.08
CA GLN A 122 3.49 13.05 9.07
C GLN A 122 4.10 12.23 7.94
N ARG A 123 3.37 11.23 7.45
CA ARG A 123 3.78 10.40 6.31
C ARG A 123 2.64 10.19 5.34
N TRP A 124 3.01 9.90 4.10
CA TRP A 124 2.03 9.62 3.06
C TRP A 124 1.50 8.20 3.18
N PHE A 125 0.18 8.09 3.17
CA PHE A 125 -0.55 6.82 3.16
C PHE A 125 -1.45 6.74 1.94
N LEU A 126 -1.75 5.53 1.49
CA LEU A 126 -2.81 5.29 0.53
C LEU A 126 -4.12 5.87 1.06
N SER A 127 -4.96 6.40 0.16
CA SER A 127 -6.31 6.82 0.52
C SER A 127 -7.09 5.65 1.11
N LEU A 128 -8.19 5.97 1.77
CA LEU A 128 -9.11 4.98 2.32
C LEU A 128 -9.58 4.02 1.21
N GLU A 129 -9.98 4.57 0.07
CA GLU A 129 -10.46 3.81 -1.08
C GLU A 129 -9.36 2.98 -1.74
N ASP A 130 -8.15 3.53 -1.90
CA ASP A 130 -7.04 2.78 -2.50
C ASP A 130 -6.59 1.63 -1.59
N THR A 131 -6.65 1.83 -0.27
CA THR A 131 -6.44 0.76 0.72
C THR A 131 -7.50 -0.34 0.58
N ALA A 132 -8.77 0.04 0.46
CA ALA A 132 -9.87 -0.92 0.26
C ALA A 132 -9.76 -1.63 -1.10
N LEU A 133 -9.45 -0.90 -2.17
CA LEU A 133 -9.33 -1.46 -3.52
C LEU A 133 -8.18 -2.47 -3.62
N ALA A 134 -7.02 -2.17 -3.03
CA ALA A 134 -5.91 -3.13 -2.96
C ALA A 134 -6.33 -4.43 -2.26
N LYS A 135 -7.10 -4.34 -1.16
CA LYS A 135 -7.65 -5.51 -0.46
C LYS A 135 -8.66 -6.29 -1.30
N LEU A 136 -9.54 -5.60 -2.02
CA LEU A 136 -10.49 -6.22 -2.96
C LEU A 136 -9.76 -6.96 -4.08
N LEU A 137 -8.68 -6.41 -4.61
CA LEU A 137 -7.92 -7.04 -5.69
C LEU A 137 -7.25 -8.34 -5.26
N TYR A 138 -6.70 -8.42 -4.05
CA TYR A 138 -6.13 -9.66 -3.51
C TYR A 138 -7.20 -10.64 -3.03
N ALA A 139 -8.23 -10.16 -2.35
CA ALA A 139 -9.39 -10.91 -1.86
C ALA A 139 -9.06 -12.21 -1.08
N ARG A 140 -7.92 -12.25 -0.39
CA ARG A 140 -7.58 -13.37 0.51
C ARG A 140 -8.52 -13.34 1.74
N PRO A 141 -8.71 -14.44 2.46
CA PRO A 141 -9.58 -14.44 3.66
C PRO A 141 -9.28 -13.30 4.63
N LYS A 142 -8.00 -13.03 4.91
CA LYS A 142 -7.58 -11.91 5.76
C LYS A 142 -7.95 -10.53 5.18
N ASP A 143 -7.92 -10.39 3.84
CA ASP A 143 -8.25 -9.12 3.18
C ASP A 143 -9.75 -8.83 3.26
N ILE A 144 -10.59 -9.87 3.21
CA ILE A 144 -12.04 -9.73 3.41
C ILE A 144 -12.36 -9.30 4.84
N GLN A 145 -11.71 -9.88 5.84
CA GLN A 145 -11.87 -9.45 7.25
C GLN A 145 -11.42 -8.00 7.45
N ASP A 146 -10.27 -7.62 6.87
CA ASP A 146 -9.78 -6.23 6.89
C ASP A 146 -10.81 -5.27 6.27
N LEU A 147 -11.43 -5.66 5.15
CA LEU A 147 -12.48 -4.88 4.46
C LEU A 147 -13.75 -4.75 5.31
N GLU A 148 -14.22 -5.83 5.93
CA GLU A 148 -15.38 -5.77 6.82
C GLU A 148 -15.17 -4.76 7.95
N HIS A 149 -14.01 -4.81 8.60
CA HIS A 149 -13.66 -3.85 9.64
C HIS A 149 -13.54 -2.42 9.11
N LEU A 150 -12.88 -2.23 7.96
CA LEU A 150 -12.69 -0.92 7.34
C LEU A 150 -14.05 -0.29 6.97
N PHE A 151 -14.94 -1.05 6.34
CA PHE A 151 -16.29 -0.59 6.00
C PHE A 151 -17.13 -0.29 7.24
N ALA A 152 -17.04 -1.11 8.30
CA ALA A 152 -17.74 -0.87 9.55
C ALA A 152 -17.28 0.40 10.27
N VAL A 153 -15.96 0.71 10.23
CA VAL A 153 -15.40 1.89 10.88
C VAL A 153 -15.64 3.15 10.06
N GLN A 154 -15.43 3.09 8.74
CA GLN A 154 -15.41 4.26 7.87
C GLN A 154 -16.77 4.60 7.23
N ARG A 155 -17.65 3.61 7.05
CA ARG A 155 -19.04 3.76 6.58
C ARG A 155 -19.20 4.78 5.42
N SER A 156 -19.95 5.84 5.65
CA SER A 156 -20.27 6.87 4.64
C SER A 156 -19.08 7.71 4.17
N ARG A 157 -17.89 7.53 4.72
CA ARG A 157 -16.67 8.21 4.25
C ARG A 157 -16.08 7.56 3.00
N LEU A 158 -16.47 6.31 2.69
CA LEU A 158 -16.00 5.59 1.51
C LEU A 158 -16.67 6.09 0.22
N ASP A 159 -15.86 6.47 -0.75
CA ASP A 159 -16.31 6.77 -2.12
C ASP A 159 -16.55 5.46 -2.90
N LEU A 160 -17.78 4.94 -2.80
CA LEU A 160 -18.17 3.71 -3.50
C LEU A 160 -18.13 3.85 -5.03
N ALA A 161 -18.35 5.06 -5.57
CA ALA A 161 -18.27 5.28 -7.00
C ALA A 161 -16.85 5.08 -7.52
N TYR A 162 -15.86 5.57 -6.76
CA TYR A 162 -14.44 5.34 -7.04
C TYR A 162 -14.08 3.84 -7.00
N LEU A 163 -14.50 3.14 -5.94
CA LEU A 163 -14.24 1.70 -5.80
C LEU A 163 -14.84 0.88 -6.95
N ARG A 164 -16.12 1.15 -7.30
CA ARG A 164 -16.81 0.50 -8.41
C ARG A 164 -16.10 0.74 -9.74
N ARG A 165 -15.77 2.00 -10.02
CA ARG A 165 -15.07 2.40 -11.25
C ARG A 165 -13.79 1.61 -11.45
N TRP A 166 -12.90 1.63 -10.46
CA TRP A 166 -11.60 1.00 -10.61
C TRP A 166 -11.66 -0.51 -10.54
N LEU A 167 -12.47 -1.08 -9.65
CA LEU A 167 -12.62 -2.53 -9.57
C LEU A 167 -13.17 -3.09 -10.90
N SER A 168 -14.22 -2.47 -11.47
CA SER A 168 -14.79 -2.89 -12.76
C SER A 168 -13.82 -2.73 -13.94
N ALA A 169 -12.89 -1.79 -13.86
CA ALA A 169 -11.84 -1.64 -14.88
C ALA A 169 -10.73 -2.69 -14.80
N MET A 170 -10.56 -3.35 -13.64
CA MET A 170 -9.47 -4.28 -13.37
C MET A 170 -9.87 -5.75 -13.37
N VAL A 171 -11.16 -6.05 -13.26
CA VAL A 171 -11.63 -7.44 -13.15
C VAL A 171 -12.77 -7.72 -14.16
N PRO A 172 -12.96 -8.98 -14.59
CA PRO A 172 -14.09 -9.36 -15.45
C PRO A 172 -15.45 -9.05 -14.81
N ALA A 173 -16.47 -8.78 -15.63
CA ALA A 173 -17.81 -8.39 -15.17
C ALA A 173 -18.49 -9.40 -14.22
N GLN A 174 -18.14 -10.69 -14.30
CA GLN A 174 -18.69 -11.75 -13.43
C GLN A 174 -17.79 -12.07 -12.22
N ASP A 175 -16.75 -11.29 -12.00
CA ASP A 175 -15.79 -11.55 -10.91
C ASP A 175 -16.48 -11.44 -9.54
N THR A 176 -16.13 -12.38 -8.64
CA THR A 176 -16.71 -12.42 -7.29
C THR A 176 -16.40 -11.19 -6.46
N ARG A 177 -15.27 -10.52 -6.72
CA ARG A 177 -14.84 -9.30 -6.02
C ARG A 177 -15.82 -8.14 -6.19
N LEU A 178 -16.48 -8.04 -7.35
CA LEU A 178 -17.56 -7.06 -7.60
C LEU A 178 -18.74 -7.32 -6.66
N ARG A 179 -19.16 -8.59 -6.52
CA ARG A 179 -20.24 -8.97 -5.58
C ARG A 179 -19.84 -8.68 -4.14
N THR A 180 -18.60 -9.02 -3.76
CA THR A 180 -18.07 -8.73 -2.42
C THR A 180 -18.15 -7.24 -2.10
N LEU A 181 -17.78 -6.35 -3.03
CA LEU A 181 -17.91 -4.90 -2.84
C LEU A 181 -19.36 -4.48 -2.57
N GLU A 182 -20.32 -4.99 -3.36
CA GLU A 182 -21.73 -4.63 -3.19
C GLU A 182 -22.33 -5.21 -1.89
N GLU A 183 -21.89 -6.37 -1.47
CA GLU A 183 -22.29 -6.98 -0.19
C GLU A 183 -21.79 -6.14 1.00
N LEU A 184 -20.52 -5.72 0.96
CA LEU A 184 -19.96 -4.83 1.98
C LEU A 184 -20.66 -3.47 2.01
N ALA A 185 -20.92 -2.88 0.84
CA ALA A 185 -21.64 -1.61 0.73
C ALA A 185 -23.05 -1.71 1.31
N ARG A 186 -23.79 -2.76 0.98
CA ARG A 186 -25.15 -2.99 1.50
C ARG A 186 -25.14 -3.20 3.02
N ARG A 187 -24.19 -3.98 3.53
CA ARG A 187 -24.12 -4.33 4.96
C ARG A 187 -23.73 -3.15 5.86
N PHE A 188 -22.85 -2.27 5.41
CA PHE A 188 -22.22 -1.28 6.28
C PHE A 188 -22.54 0.18 5.93
N ILE A 189 -23.03 0.47 4.72
CA ILE A 189 -23.25 1.85 4.26
C ILE A 189 -24.73 2.15 3.99
N ALA A 190 -25.48 1.19 3.44
CA ALA A 190 -26.89 1.38 3.08
C ALA A 190 -27.88 1.06 4.22
N GLY A 191 -27.39 0.75 5.43
CA GLY A 191 -28.19 0.46 6.63
C GLY A 191 -28.44 1.69 7.50
#